data_350329ca1bfd6c5a7779592ef823c8aa
#
_entry.id   350329ca1bfd6c5a7779592ef823c8aa
#
_cell.length_a   1.000
_cell.length_b   1.000
_cell.length_c   1.000
_cell.angle_alpha   90.00
_cell.angle_beta   90.00
_cell.angle_gamma   90.00
#
_symmetry.space_group_name_H-M   'P 1'
#
loop_
_entity.id
_entity.type
_entity.pdbx_description
1 polymer ?
#
loop_
_entity_poly.entity_id
_entity_poly.type
_entity_poly.pdbx_seq_one_letter_code
_entity_poly.pdbx_strand_id
1 'polypeptide(L)'
;MFILKKKIDWSLLTAGLTIPVEFQPIIQQLKGGVVDKGMTRTIKILIDQDVFEAKLTNIDFDRKKYQTHSDLLQIRYTDNSPIAKKLQMIFSDSFSYLKLAKQLPENKHKQIKLPDDVNEYIVLSSTDLADTFIVDYYTSK
;
A
#
# COMPACT_ATOMS: atom_id res chain seq x y z
N MET A 1 11.18 -0.07 12.85
CA MET A 1 10.45 -1.27 13.36
C MET A 1 9.59 -1.84 12.24
N PHE A 2 9.70 -3.12 12.02
CA PHE A 2 8.88 -3.83 11.03
C PHE A 2 7.38 -3.64 11.29
N ILE A 3 6.62 -3.37 10.22
CA ILE A 3 5.16 -3.26 10.30
C ILE A 3 4.51 -4.42 9.55
N LEU A 4 4.78 -4.56 8.24
CA LEU A 4 4.18 -5.63 7.46
C LEU A 4 5.03 -5.98 6.23
N LYS A 5 4.79 -7.17 5.73
CA LYS A 5 5.28 -7.66 4.42
C LYS A 5 4.07 -7.84 3.52
N LYS A 6 4.17 -7.35 2.27
CA LYS A 6 3.07 -7.45 1.32
C LYS A 6 3.58 -7.89 -0.05
N LYS A 7 2.97 -8.92 -0.62
CA LYS A 7 3.21 -9.32 -2.00
C LYS A 7 2.75 -8.24 -2.96
N ILE A 8 3.44 -8.14 -4.10
CA ILE A 8 3.11 -7.17 -5.13
C ILE A 8 1.76 -7.53 -5.76
N ASP A 9 0.88 -6.54 -5.86
CA ASP A 9 -0.40 -6.64 -6.56
C ASP A 9 -0.69 -5.35 -7.32
N TRP A 10 -1.79 -5.34 -8.05
CA TRP A 10 -2.19 -4.18 -8.85
C TRP A 10 -2.42 -2.94 -7.98
N SER A 11 -3.09 -3.10 -6.85
CA SER A 11 -3.37 -1.97 -5.95
C SER A 11 -2.09 -1.32 -5.43
N LEU A 12 -1.10 -2.12 -5.01
CA LEU A 12 0.16 -1.59 -4.51
C LEU A 12 0.88 -0.75 -5.57
N LEU A 13 0.82 -1.16 -6.84
CA LEU A 13 1.50 -0.48 -7.93
C LEU A 13 0.75 0.74 -8.46
N THR A 14 -0.53 0.91 -8.13
CA THR A 14 -1.38 1.95 -8.74
C THR A 14 -2.19 2.80 -7.77
N ALA A 15 -2.44 2.34 -6.55
CA ALA A 15 -3.38 3.01 -5.65
C ALA A 15 -2.92 3.08 -4.19
N GLY A 16 -2.23 2.07 -3.70
CA GLY A 16 -1.81 2.00 -2.31
C GLY A 16 -2.00 0.62 -1.70
N LEU A 17 -2.06 0.58 -0.39
CA LEU A 17 -2.23 -0.67 0.35
C LEU A 17 -3.09 -0.46 1.58
N THR A 18 -3.83 -1.51 1.94
CA THR A 18 -4.60 -1.54 3.18
C THR A 18 -3.73 -2.13 4.29
N ILE A 19 -3.72 -1.46 5.45
CA ILE A 19 -3.03 -1.98 6.62
C ILE A 19 -3.93 -3.05 7.25
N PRO A 20 -3.45 -4.31 7.36
CA PRO A 20 -4.24 -5.35 8.02
C PRO A 20 -4.64 -4.96 9.43
N VAL A 21 -5.82 -5.43 9.89
CA VAL A 21 -6.41 -5.04 11.18
C VAL A 21 -5.43 -5.28 12.33
N GLU A 22 -4.70 -6.39 12.30
CA GLU A 22 -3.75 -6.75 13.35
C GLU A 22 -2.55 -5.79 13.46
N PHE A 23 -2.25 -5.04 12.39
CA PHE A 23 -1.14 -4.07 12.40
C PHE A 23 -1.59 -2.63 12.61
N GLN A 24 -2.89 -2.34 12.56
CA GLN A 24 -3.40 -0.98 12.71
C GLN A 24 -3.03 -0.34 14.05
N PRO A 25 -3.09 -1.05 15.20
CA PRO A 25 -2.67 -0.45 16.46
C PRO A 25 -1.21 0.02 16.46
N ILE A 26 -0.32 -0.67 15.76
CA ILE A 26 1.09 -0.26 15.65
C ILE A 26 1.19 1.09 14.96
N ILE A 27 0.52 1.25 13.81
CA ILE A 27 0.51 2.51 13.05
C ILE A 27 -0.07 3.64 13.88
N GLN A 28 -1.17 3.40 14.58
CA GLN A 28 -1.88 4.42 15.34
C GLN A 28 -1.10 4.87 16.59
N GLN A 29 -0.13 4.08 17.06
CA GLN A 29 0.68 4.41 18.22
C GLN A 29 2.01 5.08 17.87
N LEU A 30 2.35 5.18 16.57
CA LEU A 30 3.61 5.79 16.14
C LEU A 30 3.61 7.30 16.39
N LYS A 31 4.80 7.90 16.38
CA LYS A 31 4.95 9.36 16.39
C LYS A 31 4.13 9.94 15.24
N GLY A 32 3.42 11.01 15.48
CA GLY A 32 2.46 11.57 14.54
C GLY A 32 1.02 11.37 15.01
N GLY A 33 0.79 10.37 15.86
CA GLY A 33 -0.48 10.16 16.55
C GLY A 33 -1.53 9.41 15.74
N VAL A 34 -2.73 9.39 16.28
CA VAL A 34 -3.87 8.66 15.74
C VAL A 34 -4.45 9.40 14.53
N VAL A 35 -4.84 8.63 13.51
CA VAL A 35 -5.64 9.13 12.38
C VAL A 35 -7.10 8.74 12.66
N ASP A 36 -7.93 9.73 12.97
CA ASP A 36 -9.33 9.50 13.28
C ASP A 36 -10.11 9.09 12.03
N LYS A 37 -11.26 8.46 12.23
CA LYS A 37 -12.15 8.04 11.14
C LYS A 37 -12.50 9.22 10.24
N GLY A 38 -12.39 8.98 8.92
CA GLY A 38 -12.65 10.00 7.91
C GLY A 38 -11.53 10.99 7.70
N MET A 39 -10.45 10.90 8.47
CA MET A 39 -9.31 11.81 8.38
C MET A 39 -8.22 11.25 7.50
N THR A 40 -7.44 12.18 6.93
CA THR A 40 -6.29 11.86 6.08
C THR A 40 -5.10 12.70 6.51
N ARG A 41 -3.94 12.06 6.56
CA ARG A 41 -2.68 12.72 6.89
C ARG A 41 -1.63 12.42 5.84
N THR A 42 -0.82 13.43 5.48
CA THR A 42 0.31 13.22 4.58
C THR A 42 1.43 12.53 5.34
N ILE A 43 1.97 11.48 4.73
CA ILE A 43 3.13 10.75 5.25
C ILE A 43 4.25 10.75 4.23
N LYS A 44 5.45 10.42 4.67
CA LYS A 44 6.64 10.27 3.83
C LYS A 44 7.05 8.80 3.82
N ILE A 45 7.44 8.33 2.64
CA ILE A 45 7.92 6.96 2.45
C ILE A 45 9.27 7.03 1.74
N LEU A 46 10.28 6.42 2.35
CA LEU A 46 11.62 6.33 1.78
C LEU A 46 11.75 5.00 1.02
N ILE A 47 12.18 5.11 -0.24
CA ILE A 47 12.49 3.96 -1.09
C ILE A 47 13.82 4.28 -1.79
N ASP A 48 14.84 3.44 -1.60
CA ASP A 48 16.17 3.63 -2.21
C ASP A 48 16.76 5.03 -1.95
N GLN A 49 16.60 5.57 -0.75
CA GLN A 49 17.07 6.91 -0.37
C GLN A 49 16.24 8.07 -0.95
N ASP A 50 15.28 7.80 -1.81
CA ASP A 50 14.34 8.82 -2.30
C ASP A 50 13.16 8.94 -1.35
N VAL A 51 12.66 10.16 -1.19
CA VAL A 51 11.53 10.46 -0.32
C VAL A 51 10.29 10.71 -1.17
N PHE A 52 9.22 9.97 -0.87
CA PHE A 52 7.94 10.09 -1.58
C PHE A 52 6.84 10.48 -0.60
N GLU A 53 5.84 11.19 -1.10
CA GLU A 53 4.62 11.50 -0.35
C GLU A 53 3.53 10.47 -0.64
N ALA A 54 2.77 10.13 0.39
CA ALA A 54 1.56 9.34 0.29
C ALA A 54 0.56 9.84 1.34
N LYS A 55 -0.65 9.32 1.32
CA LYS A 55 -1.70 9.68 2.27
C LYS A 55 -2.02 8.51 3.16
N LEU A 56 -2.08 8.74 4.46
CA LEU A 56 -2.58 7.77 5.43
C LEU A 56 -4.01 8.15 5.76
N THR A 57 -4.96 7.29 5.37
CA THR A 57 -6.40 7.58 5.46
C THR A 57 -7.08 6.51 6.31
N ASN A 58 -7.89 6.95 7.26
CA ASN A 58 -8.79 6.09 8.02
C ASN A 58 -10.19 6.23 7.42
N ILE A 59 -10.64 5.20 6.70
CA ILE A 59 -11.90 5.25 5.96
C ILE A 59 -13.06 5.08 6.93
N ASP A 60 -14.02 6.03 6.86
CA ASP A 60 -15.25 6.00 7.65
C ASP A 60 -16.35 5.28 6.86
N PHE A 61 -16.73 4.08 7.32
CA PHE A 61 -17.80 3.32 6.72
C PHE A 61 -19.15 3.70 7.33
N ASP A 62 -20.20 3.67 6.49
CA ASP A 62 -21.57 3.72 6.98
C ASP A 62 -21.86 2.43 7.78
N ARG A 63 -21.92 2.55 9.10
CA ARG A 63 -22.13 1.42 10.01
C ARG A 63 -23.48 0.75 9.83
N LYS A 64 -24.48 1.46 9.31
CA LYS A 64 -25.79 0.87 9.00
C LYS A 64 -25.69 -0.11 7.84
N LYS A 65 -24.88 0.23 6.84
CA LYS A 65 -24.69 -0.57 5.62
C LYS A 65 -23.62 -1.64 5.78
N TYR A 66 -22.56 -1.36 6.57
CA TYR A 66 -21.39 -2.23 6.71
C TYR A 66 -21.08 -2.52 8.18
N GLN A 67 -22.06 -3.11 8.88
CA GLN A 67 -21.95 -3.32 10.33
C GLN A 67 -20.80 -4.23 10.76
N THR A 68 -20.39 -5.15 9.89
CA THR A 68 -19.36 -6.13 10.19
C THR A 68 -17.96 -5.70 9.74
N HIS A 69 -17.84 -4.55 9.05
CA HIS A 69 -16.55 -4.08 8.58
C HIS A 69 -15.74 -3.47 9.72
N SER A 70 -14.49 -3.90 9.84
CA SER A 70 -13.50 -3.25 10.69
C SER A 70 -13.11 -1.89 10.12
N ASP A 71 -12.51 -1.03 10.96
CA ASP A 71 -11.92 0.21 10.48
C ASP A 71 -10.88 -0.09 9.40
N LEU A 72 -10.87 0.70 8.35
CA LEU A 72 -9.97 0.50 7.22
C LEU A 72 -8.93 1.63 7.18
N LEU A 73 -7.71 1.28 7.54
CA LEU A 73 -6.57 2.20 7.46
C LEU A 73 -5.79 1.88 6.20
N GLN A 74 -5.61 2.89 5.33
CA GLN A 74 -4.95 2.72 4.04
C GLN A 74 -3.85 3.74 3.84
N ILE A 75 -2.76 3.30 3.21
CA ILE A 75 -1.80 4.20 2.57
C ILE A 75 -2.25 4.35 1.11
N ARG A 76 -2.49 5.59 0.67
CA ARG A 76 -3.07 5.86 -0.65
C ARG A 76 -2.21 6.83 -1.46
N TYR A 77 -2.17 6.57 -2.75
CA TYR A 77 -1.55 7.43 -3.77
C TYR A 77 -2.25 7.18 -5.12
N THR A 78 -1.90 7.96 -6.13
CA THR A 78 -2.46 7.77 -7.48
C THR A 78 -1.48 6.99 -8.36
N ASP A 79 -1.98 6.43 -9.47
CA ASP A 79 -1.19 5.59 -10.38
C ASP A 79 -0.09 6.35 -11.14
N ASN A 80 -0.19 7.68 -11.22
CA ASN A 80 0.80 8.54 -11.87
C ASN A 80 1.63 9.34 -10.86
N SER A 81 1.48 9.08 -9.55
CA SER A 81 2.27 9.74 -8.52
C SER A 81 3.73 9.28 -8.56
N PRO A 82 4.67 10.08 -8.02
CA PRO A 82 6.07 9.67 -7.97
C PRO A 82 6.31 8.33 -7.28
N ILE A 83 5.60 8.06 -6.17
CA ILE A 83 5.75 6.78 -5.47
C ILE A 83 5.27 5.60 -6.32
N ALA A 84 4.12 5.74 -6.99
CA ALA A 84 3.61 4.69 -7.86
C ALA A 84 4.57 4.43 -9.03
N LYS A 85 5.09 5.49 -9.65
CA LYS A 85 6.07 5.37 -10.74
C LYS A 85 7.34 4.65 -10.29
N LYS A 86 7.83 4.96 -9.08
CA LYS A 86 9.01 4.26 -8.51
C LYS A 86 8.73 2.77 -8.34
N LEU A 87 7.60 2.40 -7.76
CA LEU A 87 7.22 1.00 -7.55
C LEU A 87 7.01 0.27 -8.88
N GLN A 88 6.36 0.91 -9.85
CA GLN A 88 6.16 0.34 -11.20
C GLN A 88 7.50 0.06 -11.90
N MET A 89 8.48 0.93 -11.69
CA MET A 89 9.82 0.76 -12.25
C MET A 89 10.57 -0.39 -11.57
N ILE A 90 10.54 -0.45 -10.23
CA ILE A 90 11.19 -1.51 -9.47
C ILE A 90 10.62 -2.89 -9.85
N PHE A 91 9.29 -2.99 -9.96
CA PHE A 91 8.58 -4.23 -10.26
C PHE A 91 8.06 -4.24 -11.70
N SER A 92 8.91 -3.84 -12.65
CA SER A 92 8.48 -3.59 -14.03
C SER A 92 7.87 -4.81 -14.71
N ASP A 93 8.41 -6.01 -14.47
CA ASP A 93 7.88 -7.23 -15.08
C ASP A 93 6.52 -7.59 -14.50
N SER A 94 6.38 -7.51 -13.17
CA SER A 94 5.10 -7.73 -12.50
C SER A 94 4.05 -6.70 -12.92
N PHE A 95 4.46 -5.44 -13.04
CA PHE A 95 3.56 -4.38 -13.48
C PHE A 95 3.06 -4.64 -14.90
N SER A 96 3.95 -5.01 -15.83
CA SER A 96 3.57 -5.33 -17.21
C SER A 96 2.61 -6.50 -17.27
N TYR A 97 2.88 -7.56 -16.51
CA TYR A 97 1.99 -8.72 -16.43
C TYR A 97 0.58 -8.33 -15.94
N LEU A 98 0.52 -7.62 -14.82
CA LEU A 98 -0.75 -7.22 -14.21
C LEU A 98 -1.52 -6.26 -15.11
N LYS A 99 -0.83 -5.34 -15.77
CA LYS A 99 -1.45 -4.38 -16.69
C LYS A 99 -2.11 -5.09 -17.87
N LEU A 100 -1.41 -6.06 -18.47
CA LEU A 100 -1.98 -6.85 -19.57
C LEU A 100 -3.18 -7.69 -19.09
N ALA A 101 -3.07 -8.33 -17.93
CA ALA A 101 -4.16 -9.12 -17.38
C ALA A 101 -5.41 -8.28 -17.11
N LYS A 102 -5.24 -7.05 -16.62
CA LYS A 102 -6.34 -6.12 -16.35
C LYS A 102 -7.03 -5.62 -17.62
N GLN A 103 -6.36 -5.65 -18.77
CA GLN A 103 -6.97 -5.23 -20.05
C GLN A 103 -7.94 -6.27 -20.59
N LEU A 104 -7.91 -7.51 -20.11
CA LEU A 104 -8.84 -8.55 -20.56
C LEU A 104 -10.22 -8.29 -19.97
N PRO A 105 -11.30 -8.31 -20.82
CA PRO A 105 -12.66 -8.01 -20.34
C PRO A 105 -13.11 -8.91 -19.18
N GLU A 106 -12.78 -10.20 -19.21
CA GLU A 106 -13.13 -11.15 -18.17
C GLU A 106 -12.48 -10.84 -16.81
N ASN A 107 -11.43 -10.02 -16.80
CA ASN A 107 -10.69 -9.68 -15.58
C ASN A 107 -11.03 -8.28 -15.04
N LYS A 108 -11.96 -7.56 -15.68
CA LYS A 108 -12.22 -6.15 -15.36
C LYS A 108 -12.53 -5.90 -13.89
N HIS A 109 -13.27 -6.81 -13.24
CA HIS A 109 -13.68 -6.69 -11.85
C HIS A 109 -13.05 -7.75 -10.94
N LYS A 110 -12.06 -8.49 -11.44
CA LYS A 110 -11.38 -9.53 -10.69
C LYS A 110 -10.09 -9.02 -10.07
N GLN A 111 -9.77 -9.55 -8.91
CA GLN A 111 -8.45 -9.37 -8.32
C GLN A 111 -7.49 -10.35 -8.99
N ILE A 112 -6.53 -9.81 -9.73
CA ILE A 112 -5.53 -10.60 -10.45
C ILE A 112 -4.31 -10.78 -9.56
N LYS A 113 -3.85 -12.02 -9.44
CA LYS A 113 -2.63 -12.36 -8.70
C LYS A 113 -1.49 -12.67 -9.66
N LEU A 114 -0.27 -12.42 -9.19
CA LEU A 114 0.92 -12.87 -9.91
C LEU A 114 1.01 -14.40 -9.89
N PRO A 115 1.72 -15.01 -10.86
CA PRO A 115 1.99 -16.44 -10.81
C PRO A 115 2.64 -16.87 -9.49
N ASP A 116 2.35 -18.08 -9.02
CA ASP A 116 2.81 -18.56 -7.71
C ASP A 116 4.34 -18.64 -7.59
N ASP A 117 5.05 -18.79 -8.72
CA ASP A 117 6.51 -18.83 -8.75
C ASP A 117 7.16 -17.45 -8.69
N VAL A 118 6.39 -16.39 -8.82
CA VAL A 118 6.89 -15.02 -8.69
C VAL A 118 6.83 -14.62 -7.22
N ASN A 119 8.00 -14.45 -6.60
CA ASN A 119 8.11 -14.07 -5.19
C ASN A 119 8.66 -12.64 -5.10
N GLU A 120 7.78 -11.67 -5.28
CA GLU A 120 8.12 -10.25 -5.18
C GLU A 120 7.27 -9.61 -4.10
N TYR A 121 7.88 -8.79 -3.25
CA TYR A 121 7.18 -8.18 -2.13
C TYR A 121 7.87 -6.91 -1.66
N ILE A 122 7.14 -6.13 -0.87
CA ILE A 122 7.69 -5.02 -0.10
C ILE A 122 7.63 -5.34 1.39
N VAL A 123 8.49 -4.66 2.15
CA VAL A 123 8.47 -4.66 3.61
C VAL A 123 8.33 -3.21 4.05
N LEU A 124 7.27 -2.92 4.78
CA LEU A 124 7.02 -1.59 5.36
C LEU A 124 7.51 -1.56 6.79
N SER A 125 8.30 -0.56 7.11
CA SER A 125 8.84 -0.35 8.47
C SER A 125 8.67 1.10 8.88
N SER A 126 8.55 1.33 10.20
CA SER A 126 8.53 2.68 10.77
C SER A 126 9.94 3.19 10.98
N THR A 127 10.06 4.52 11.16
CA THR A 127 11.29 5.20 11.52
C THR A 127 11.11 5.97 12.82
N ASP A 128 12.19 6.59 13.33
CA ASP A 128 12.11 7.46 14.51
C ASP A 128 11.48 8.82 14.18
N LEU A 129 11.29 9.15 12.93
CA LEU A 129 10.68 10.41 12.50
C LEU A 129 9.16 10.24 12.41
N ALA A 130 8.42 11.28 12.84
CA ALA A 130 6.96 11.28 12.74
C ALA A 130 6.51 11.17 11.27
N ASP A 131 5.48 10.36 11.04
CA ASP A 131 4.85 10.18 9.73
C ASP A 131 5.81 9.78 8.61
N THR A 132 6.91 9.08 8.96
CA THR A 132 7.95 8.69 8.03
C THR A 132 8.19 7.19 8.11
N PHE A 133 8.08 6.52 6.97
CA PHE A 133 8.20 5.07 6.83
C PHE A 133 9.29 4.72 5.82
N ILE A 134 9.77 3.50 5.87
CA ILE A 134 10.72 2.95 4.91
C ILE A 134 10.07 1.75 4.22
N VAL A 135 10.23 1.69 2.91
CA VAL A 135 9.89 0.51 2.11
C VAL A 135 11.16 -0.13 1.60
N ASP A 136 11.39 -1.35 2.03
CA ASP A 136 12.36 -2.26 1.44
C ASP A 136 11.63 -3.20 0.49
N TYR A 137 12.34 -3.81 -0.45
CA TYR A 137 11.70 -4.64 -1.45
C TYR A 137 12.57 -5.81 -1.88
N TYR A 138 11.92 -6.83 -2.43
CA TYR A 138 12.57 -7.98 -3.04
C TYR A 138 11.98 -8.20 -4.44
N THR A 139 12.84 -8.28 -5.43
CA THR A 139 12.48 -8.62 -6.80
C THR A 139 13.08 -9.98 -7.14
N SER A 140 12.41 -10.70 -8.06
CA SER A 140 12.87 -12.04 -8.48
C SER A 140 13.90 -12.00 -9.60
N LYS A 141 14.42 -10.82 -9.89
CA LYS A 141 15.49 -10.65 -10.89
C LYS A 141 16.87 -10.92 -10.32
#